data_361742205a30c1193695979dae730d14
#
_entry.id   361742205a30c1193695979dae730d14
#
_cell.length_a   1.000
_cell.length_b   1.000
_cell.length_c   1.000
_cell.angle_alpha   90.00
_cell.angle_beta   90.00
_cell.angle_gamma   90.00
#
_symmetry.space_group_name_H-M   'P 1'
#
loop_
_entity.id
_entity.type
_entity.pdbx_description
1 polymer ?
#
loop_
_entity_poly.entity_id
_entity_poly.type
_entity_poly.pdbx_seq_one_letter_code
_entity_poly.pdbx_strand_id
1 'polypeptide(L)'
;MSIDKKEQRVFKNNGKRFEEDFKASFGNHIWAYRPPDSGGGMMARFTHESLCDLMAYNIKTKKLILLELKSTLGTSVSVRPYEQCMEYEKVKKEFEDWNAEQTAETRKPLKEKIKKKKKEIKELYKGTNSAMIKYHQIKDLLEVKKEYDIKTFIAFTFFKTTNTYAIEVDSFVENFWKITDKKSINEKDLDKLVENKQAYIIPQEYIRRTMKSKYDVDFLTE
;
A
#
# COMPACT_ATOMS: atom_id res chain seq x y z
N MET A 1 -0.56 3.38 24.36
CA MET A 1 -0.67 1.94 24.74
C MET A 1 0.32 1.16 23.88
N SER A 2 1.31 0.51 24.49
CA SER A 2 2.24 -0.37 23.77
C SER A 2 1.56 -1.74 23.55
N ILE A 3 1.42 -2.15 22.30
CA ILE A 3 0.92 -3.46 21.94
C ILE A 3 1.91 -4.51 22.45
N ASP A 4 1.43 -5.54 23.15
CA ASP A 4 2.27 -6.64 23.66
C ASP A 4 3.02 -7.33 22.50
N LYS A 5 4.27 -7.74 22.73
CA LYS A 5 5.10 -8.45 21.74
C LYS A 5 4.45 -9.73 21.22
N LYS A 6 3.57 -10.35 22.00
CA LYS A 6 2.80 -11.55 21.61
C LYS A 6 1.71 -11.18 20.60
N GLU A 7 1.00 -10.09 20.82
CA GLU A 7 -0.01 -9.55 19.87
C GLU A 7 0.66 -9.11 18.57
N GLN A 8 1.83 -8.46 18.62
CA GLN A 8 2.59 -8.08 17.44
C GLN A 8 3.02 -9.28 16.58
N ARG A 9 3.36 -10.43 17.20
CA ARG A 9 3.69 -11.66 16.46
C ARG A 9 2.45 -12.27 15.80
N VAL A 10 1.32 -12.28 16.48
CA VAL A 10 0.03 -12.74 15.90
C VAL A 10 -0.37 -11.85 14.72
N PHE A 11 -0.20 -10.55 14.84
CA PHE A 11 -0.47 -9.59 13.76
C PHE A 11 0.38 -9.85 12.50
N LYS A 12 1.70 -10.02 12.67
CA LYS A 12 2.61 -10.34 11.56
C LYS A 12 2.24 -11.64 10.86
N ASN A 13 1.87 -12.66 11.64
CA ASN A 13 1.48 -13.94 11.07
C ASN A 13 0.17 -13.88 10.30
N ASN A 14 -0.80 -13.09 10.76
CA ASN A 14 -2.09 -12.92 10.07
C ASN A 14 -1.95 -12.15 8.75
N GLY A 15 -1.10 -11.11 8.69
CA GLY A 15 -0.82 -10.39 7.45
C GLY A 15 -0.22 -11.29 6.38
N LYS A 16 0.87 -12.01 6.71
CA LYS A 16 1.50 -12.96 5.77
C LYS A 16 0.54 -14.06 5.33
N ARG A 17 -0.25 -14.58 6.26
CA ARG A 17 -1.26 -15.59 5.96
C ARG A 17 -2.31 -15.06 4.98
N PHE A 18 -2.77 -13.82 5.17
CA PHE A 18 -3.70 -13.17 4.23
C PHE A 18 -3.09 -13.09 2.84
N GLU A 19 -1.86 -12.62 2.71
CA GLU A 19 -1.16 -12.53 1.43
C GLU A 19 -1.00 -13.89 0.73
N GLU A 20 -0.64 -14.94 1.50
CA GLU A 20 -0.49 -16.30 0.98
C GLU A 20 -1.83 -16.92 0.55
N ASP A 21 -2.87 -16.78 1.38
CA ASP A 21 -4.21 -17.30 1.11
C ASP A 21 -4.83 -16.55 -0.09
N PHE A 22 -4.64 -15.24 -0.17
CA PHE A 22 -5.12 -14.41 -1.28
C PHE A 22 -4.45 -14.82 -2.60
N LYS A 23 -3.12 -14.95 -2.59
CA LYS A 23 -2.36 -15.44 -3.74
C LYS A 23 -2.82 -16.83 -4.19
N ALA A 24 -3.03 -17.75 -3.23
CA ALA A 24 -3.44 -19.13 -3.52
C ALA A 24 -4.89 -19.23 -4.02
N SER A 25 -5.66 -18.17 -3.94
CA SER A 25 -7.08 -18.12 -4.32
C SER A 25 -7.29 -17.88 -5.82
N PHE A 26 -6.29 -17.38 -6.53
CA PHE A 26 -6.36 -17.20 -7.98
C PHE A 26 -6.47 -18.55 -8.72
N GLY A 27 -7.32 -18.58 -9.75
CA GLY A 27 -7.54 -19.75 -10.59
C GLY A 27 -6.29 -20.13 -11.42
N ASN A 28 -6.26 -21.36 -11.92
CA ASN A 28 -5.11 -21.93 -12.67
C ASN A 28 -4.73 -21.15 -13.95
N HIS A 29 -5.61 -20.30 -14.45
CA HIS A 29 -5.37 -19.47 -15.63
C HIS A 29 -4.78 -18.10 -15.26
N ILE A 30 -4.51 -17.86 -13.98
CA ILE A 30 -3.92 -16.63 -13.48
C ILE A 30 -2.60 -16.98 -12.81
N TRP A 31 -1.51 -16.40 -13.33
CA TRP A 31 -0.22 -16.47 -12.70
C TRP A 31 -0.15 -15.39 -11.63
N ALA A 32 -0.03 -15.80 -10.37
CA ALA A 32 0.09 -14.89 -9.23
C ALA A 32 1.48 -14.99 -8.60
N TYR A 33 2.14 -13.85 -8.46
CA TYR A 33 3.49 -13.74 -7.90
C TYR A 33 3.53 -12.73 -6.76
N ARG A 34 4.07 -13.14 -5.63
CA ARG A 34 4.37 -12.28 -4.50
C ARG A 34 5.86 -11.92 -4.57
N PRO A 35 6.20 -10.63 -4.77
CA PRO A 35 7.57 -10.18 -4.71
C PRO A 35 8.19 -10.51 -3.34
N PRO A 36 9.46 -10.88 -3.26
CA PRO A 36 10.12 -11.13 -1.98
C PRO A 36 10.13 -9.85 -1.14
N ASP A 37 9.91 -9.97 0.16
CA ASP A 37 10.09 -8.86 1.09
C ASP A 37 11.51 -8.31 0.93
N SER A 38 11.68 -6.99 0.85
CA SER A 38 12.99 -6.36 0.86
C SER A 38 13.69 -6.79 2.17
N GLY A 39 14.67 -7.69 2.03
CA GLY A 39 15.27 -8.41 3.14
C GLY A 39 15.96 -7.50 4.13
N GLY A 40 15.61 -7.61 5.40
CA GLY A 40 16.25 -6.93 6.53
C GLY A 40 17.63 -7.51 6.88
N GLY A 41 18.50 -7.78 5.90
CA GLY A 41 19.85 -8.28 6.11
C GLY A 41 20.94 -7.27 5.72
N MET A 42 22.21 -7.68 5.79
CA MET A 42 23.36 -6.86 5.44
C MET A 42 23.31 -6.33 3.98
N MET A 43 22.52 -6.98 3.10
CA MET A 43 22.21 -6.59 1.72
C MET A 43 21.03 -5.62 1.57
N ALA A 44 20.33 -5.25 2.64
CA ALA A 44 19.15 -4.36 2.60
C ALA A 44 19.44 -2.95 2.02
N ARG A 45 20.69 -2.58 1.87
CA ARG A 45 21.09 -1.30 1.23
C ARG A 45 20.88 -1.29 -0.27
N PHE A 46 20.68 -2.45 -0.89
CA PHE A 46 20.60 -2.62 -2.35
C PHE A 46 19.25 -3.21 -2.82
N THR A 47 18.35 -3.54 -1.89
CA THR A 47 17.02 -4.03 -2.27
C THR A 47 16.08 -2.85 -2.45
N HIS A 48 15.56 -2.67 -3.66
CA HIS A 48 14.44 -1.77 -3.90
C HIS A 48 13.23 -2.22 -3.06
N GLU A 49 12.51 -1.26 -2.48
CA GLU A 49 11.20 -1.56 -1.88
C GLU A 49 10.32 -2.21 -2.96
N SER A 50 9.58 -3.25 -2.59
CA SER A 50 8.66 -3.89 -3.54
C SER A 50 7.58 -2.90 -3.94
N LEU A 51 7.27 -2.85 -5.23
CA LEU A 51 6.24 -1.98 -5.82
C LEU A 51 4.84 -2.29 -5.26
N CYS A 52 4.58 -3.56 -4.96
CA CYS A 52 3.30 -4.07 -4.45
C CYS A 52 3.49 -5.40 -3.71
N ASP A 53 2.48 -5.83 -2.97
CA ASP A 53 2.50 -7.10 -2.25
C ASP A 53 2.24 -8.30 -3.19
N LEU A 54 1.45 -8.10 -4.27
CA LEU A 54 1.07 -9.17 -5.19
C LEU A 54 0.88 -8.67 -6.62
N MET A 55 1.37 -9.45 -7.58
CA MET A 55 1.16 -9.28 -9.02
C MET A 55 0.33 -10.46 -9.53
N ALA A 56 -0.69 -10.23 -10.36
CA ALA A 56 -1.47 -11.29 -10.96
C ALA A 56 -1.66 -11.04 -12.46
N TYR A 57 -1.31 -12.04 -13.28
CA TYR A 57 -1.43 -11.99 -14.73
C TYR A 57 -2.39 -13.07 -15.23
N ASN A 58 -3.48 -12.64 -15.85
CA ASN A 58 -4.45 -13.54 -16.44
C ASN A 58 -4.01 -13.93 -17.85
N ILE A 59 -3.71 -15.22 -18.05
CA ILE A 59 -3.23 -15.77 -19.33
C ILE A 59 -4.29 -15.65 -20.42
N LYS A 60 -5.59 -15.73 -20.08
CA LYS A 60 -6.70 -15.67 -21.04
C LYS A 60 -6.95 -14.24 -21.52
N THR A 61 -7.09 -13.29 -20.59
CA THR A 61 -7.40 -11.88 -20.91
C THR A 61 -6.16 -11.05 -21.24
N LYS A 62 -4.96 -11.59 -20.96
CA LYS A 62 -3.66 -10.89 -21.10
C LYS A 62 -3.53 -9.64 -20.22
N LYS A 63 -4.30 -9.58 -19.14
CA LYS A 63 -4.27 -8.45 -18.21
C LYS A 63 -3.37 -8.74 -17.03
N LEU A 64 -2.56 -7.75 -16.66
CA LEU A 64 -1.77 -7.70 -15.44
C LEU A 64 -2.46 -6.77 -14.45
N ILE A 65 -2.49 -7.17 -13.20
CA ILE A 65 -2.91 -6.31 -12.09
C ILE A 65 -1.85 -6.30 -11.00
N LEU A 66 -1.76 -5.20 -10.26
CA LEU A 66 -0.94 -5.06 -9.08
C LEU A 66 -1.84 -4.82 -7.86
N LEU A 67 -1.51 -5.47 -6.75
CA LEU A 67 -2.28 -5.37 -5.52
C LEU A 67 -1.39 -5.05 -4.32
N GLU A 68 -1.81 -4.07 -3.56
CA GLU A 68 -1.34 -3.83 -2.19
C GLU A 68 -2.32 -4.45 -1.21
N LEU A 69 -1.84 -5.31 -0.32
CA LEU A 69 -2.69 -6.09 0.59
C LEU A 69 -2.57 -5.57 2.02
N LYS A 70 -3.69 -5.20 2.62
CA LYS A 70 -3.77 -4.67 3.98
C LYS A 70 -4.72 -5.50 4.82
N SER A 71 -4.31 -5.86 6.02
CA SER A 71 -5.11 -6.63 6.95
C SER A 71 -5.13 -6.00 8.33
N THR A 72 -6.27 -6.06 9.02
CA THR A 72 -6.42 -5.54 10.37
C THR A 72 -7.26 -6.47 11.26
N LEU A 73 -6.90 -6.55 12.54
CA LEU A 73 -7.75 -7.11 13.59
C LEU A 73 -8.70 -6.06 14.16
N GLY A 74 -8.45 -4.79 13.86
CA GLY A 74 -9.28 -3.66 14.25
C GLY A 74 -10.48 -3.47 13.33
N THR A 75 -11.17 -2.35 13.53
CA THR A 75 -12.33 -1.93 12.72
C THR A 75 -11.95 -0.89 11.66
N SER A 76 -10.67 -0.54 11.57
CA SER A 76 -10.19 0.47 10.63
C SER A 76 -8.73 0.26 10.23
N VAL A 77 -8.38 0.76 9.07
CA VAL A 77 -7.03 0.81 8.50
C VAL A 77 -6.58 2.27 8.51
N SER A 78 -5.40 2.55 9.07
CA SER A 78 -4.88 3.92 9.12
C SER A 78 -4.32 4.37 7.78
N VAL A 79 -4.59 5.63 7.44
CA VAL A 79 -4.07 6.32 6.26
C VAL A 79 -3.61 7.73 6.67
N ARG A 80 -2.65 8.30 5.96
CA ARG A 80 -2.25 9.68 6.21
C ARG A 80 -3.10 10.65 5.40
N PRO A 81 -3.44 11.83 5.97
CA PRO A 81 -4.14 12.87 5.22
C PRO A 81 -3.38 13.25 3.95
N TYR A 82 -4.12 13.46 2.88
CA TYR A 82 -3.57 13.84 1.57
C TYR A 82 -2.71 15.10 1.66
N GLU A 83 -3.16 16.12 2.35
CA GLU A 83 -2.44 17.38 2.52
C GLU A 83 -1.04 17.21 3.13
N GLN A 84 -0.89 16.35 4.16
CA GLN A 84 0.43 16.06 4.72
C GLN A 84 1.37 15.41 3.72
N CYS A 85 0.83 14.57 2.83
CA CYS A 85 1.61 13.93 1.79
C CYS A 85 2.06 14.93 0.74
N MET A 86 1.18 15.87 0.38
CA MET A 86 1.50 16.95 -0.57
C MET A 86 2.51 17.95 0.01
N GLU A 87 2.41 18.27 1.29
CA GLU A 87 3.42 19.09 1.98
C GLU A 87 4.81 18.44 1.91
N TYR A 88 4.90 17.15 2.18
CA TYR A 88 6.15 16.40 2.04
C TYR A 88 6.73 16.48 0.62
N GLU A 89 5.91 16.24 -0.42
CA GLU A 89 6.36 16.31 -1.82
C GLU A 89 6.84 17.73 -2.19
N LYS A 90 6.10 18.74 -1.77
CA LYS A 90 6.48 20.14 -1.99
C LYS A 90 7.85 20.47 -1.39
N VAL A 91 8.02 20.18 -0.10
CA VAL A 91 9.30 20.46 0.61
C VAL A 91 10.45 19.67 0.02
N LYS A 92 10.21 18.40 -0.37
CA LYS A 92 11.19 17.55 -1.01
C LYS A 92 11.62 18.14 -2.37
N LYS A 93 10.67 18.51 -3.23
CA LYS A 93 10.94 19.08 -4.55
C LYS A 93 11.69 20.41 -4.44
N GLU A 94 11.24 21.32 -3.59
CA GLU A 94 11.92 22.60 -3.34
C GLU A 94 13.38 22.40 -2.92
N PHE A 95 13.65 21.39 -2.10
CA PHE A 95 15.00 21.06 -1.69
C PHE A 95 15.83 20.45 -2.83
N GLU A 96 15.25 19.57 -3.63
CA GLU A 96 15.92 18.94 -4.78
C GLU A 96 16.30 20.00 -5.83
N ASP A 97 15.36 20.88 -6.18
CA ASP A 97 15.57 21.98 -7.12
C ASP A 97 16.68 22.92 -6.61
N TRP A 98 16.57 23.36 -5.36
CA TRP A 98 17.60 24.20 -4.74
C TRP A 98 18.97 23.52 -4.70
N ASN A 99 19.03 22.22 -4.37
CA ASN A 99 20.30 21.48 -4.27
C ASN A 99 20.91 21.19 -5.64
N ALA A 100 20.12 21.09 -6.71
CA ALA A 100 20.60 20.93 -8.08
C ALA A 100 21.35 22.18 -8.59
N GLU A 101 20.92 23.37 -8.15
CA GLU A 101 21.57 24.66 -8.49
C GLU A 101 22.94 24.87 -7.80
N GLN A 102 23.27 24.05 -6.77
CA GLN A 102 24.49 24.23 -6.01
C GLN A 102 25.69 23.56 -6.68
N THR A 103 26.77 24.32 -6.91
CA THR A 103 28.07 23.81 -7.35
C THR A 103 28.84 23.13 -6.21
N ALA A 104 29.91 22.41 -6.50
CA ALA A 104 30.77 21.80 -5.49
C ALA A 104 31.37 22.83 -4.52
N GLU A 105 31.65 24.05 -5.00
CA GLU A 105 32.22 25.13 -4.21
C GLU A 105 31.22 25.76 -3.27
N THR A 106 29.98 25.99 -3.74
CA THR A 106 28.89 26.54 -2.94
C THR A 106 28.34 25.55 -1.92
N ARG A 107 28.45 24.25 -2.14
CA ARG A 107 28.00 23.20 -1.19
C ARG A 107 28.83 23.14 0.09
N LYS A 108 30.12 23.47 0.06
CA LYS A 108 30.99 23.39 1.25
C LYS A 108 30.50 24.26 2.42
N PRO A 109 30.25 25.57 2.25
CA PRO A 109 29.75 26.42 3.33
C PRO A 109 28.29 26.11 3.70
N LEU A 110 27.53 25.39 2.87
CA LEU A 110 26.12 25.09 3.08
C LEU A 110 25.86 23.72 3.72
N LYS A 111 26.91 22.96 4.08
CA LYS A 111 26.78 21.60 4.63
C LYS A 111 25.77 21.47 5.77
N GLU A 112 25.80 22.39 6.74
CA GLU A 112 24.89 22.38 7.90
C GLU A 112 23.44 22.67 7.47
N LYS A 113 23.23 23.59 6.54
CA LYS A 113 21.90 23.88 5.98
C LYS A 113 21.34 22.69 5.25
N ILE A 114 22.15 22.03 4.42
CA ILE A 114 21.80 20.80 3.70
C ILE A 114 21.41 19.70 4.70
N LYS A 115 22.22 19.49 5.75
CA LYS A 115 21.97 18.48 6.78
C LYS A 115 20.66 18.73 7.52
N LYS A 116 20.37 20.00 7.88
CA LYS A 116 19.12 20.39 8.53
C LYS A 116 17.91 20.12 7.65
N LYS A 117 17.95 20.53 6.38
CA LYS A 117 16.86 20.28 5.42
C LYS A 117 16.64 18.79 5.15
N LYS A 118 17.69 18.01 4.98
CA LYS A 118 17.57 16.54 4.87
C LYS A 118 16.93 15.90 6.10
N LYS A 119 17.22 16.40 7.29
CA LYS A 119 16.58 15.92 8.51
C LYS A 119 15.08 16.27 8.55
N GLU A 120 14.71 17.48 8.19
CA GLU A 120 13.32 17.92 8.07
C GLU A 120 12.52 17.04 7.08
N ILE A 121 13.04 16.85 5.87
CA ILE A 121 12.43 15.98 4.84
C ILE A 121 12.27 14.54 5.39
N LYS A 122 13.29 14.02 6.07
CA LYS A 122 13.23 12.67 6.66
C LYS A 122 12.14 12.54 7.74
N GLU A 123 11.92 13.56 8.55
CA GLU A 123 10.86 13.53 9.56
C GLU A 123 9.46 13.64 8.92
N LEU A 124 9.30 14.49 7.90
CA LEU A 124 8.06 14.55 7.09
C LEU A 124 7.77 13.19 6.43
N TYR A 125 8.79 12.58 5.80
CA TYR A 125 8.66 11.25 5.19
C TYR A 125 8.21 10.18 6.19
N LYS A 126 8.83 10.14 7.38
CA LYS A 126 8.38 9.23 8.43
C LYS A 126 6.92 9.48 8.81
N GLY A 127 6.50 10.73 8.90
CA GLY A 127 5.11 11.12 9.14
C GLY A 127 4.17 10.52 8.09
N THR A 128 4.49 10.68 6.80
CA THR A 128 3.65 10.18 5.69
C THR A 128 3.62 8.65 5.60
N ASN A 129 4.66 7.96 6.04
CA ASN A 129 4.78 6.49 5.94
C ASN A 129 4.59 5.75 7.27
N SER A 130 4.06 6.40 8.32
CA SER A 130 3.78 5.77 9.61
C SER A 130 2.39 5.13 9.70
N ALA A 131 1.55 5.29 8.68
CA ALA A 131 0.24 4.65 8.60
C ALA A 131 0.33 3.22 8.03
N MET A 132 -0.75 2.46 8.12
CA MET A 132 -0.82 1.10 7.56
C MET A 132 -0.75 1.14 6.04
N ILE A 133 -1.45 2.11 5.40
CA ILE A 133 -1.27 2.44 3.99
C ILE A 133 -0.24 3.57 3.91
N LYS A 134 0.90 3.28 3.36
CA LYS A 134 2.00 4.24 3.25
C LYS A 134 1.83 5.09 1.99
N TYR A 135 2.23 6.34 2.08
CA TYR A 135 2.12 7.26 0.95
C TYR A 135 2.84 6.79 -0.32
N HIS A 136 4.07 6.29 -0.17
CA HIS A 136 4.84 5.83 -1.33
C HIS A 136 4.15 4.67 -2.06
N GLN A 137 3.50 3.74 -1.35
CA GLN A 137 2.77 2.63 -1.95
C GLN A 137 1.63 3.12 -2.86
N ILE A 138 0.87 4.12 -2.41
CA ILE A 138 -0.19 4.72 -3.23
C ILE A 138 0.41 5.41 -4.45
N LYS A 139 1.49 6.18 -4.25
CA LYS A 139 2.16 6.93 -5.31
C LYS A 139 2.70 5.99 -6.40
N ASP A 140 3.43 4.97 -6.00
CA ASP A 140 4.06 4.01 -6.92
C ASP A 140 2.99 3.26 -7.74
N LEU A 141 1.88 2.85 -7.12
CA LEU A 141 0.76 2.22 -7.83
C LEU A 141 0.07 3.18 -8.82
N LEU A 142 -0.09 4.46 -8.46
CA LEU A 142 -0.63 5.48 -9.37
C LEU A 142 0.29 5.75 -10.56
N GLU A 143 1.60 5.81 -10.33
CA GLU A 143 2.59 6.01 -11.38
C GLU A 143 2.57 4.84 -12.37
N VAL A 144 2.56 3.60 -11.90
CA VAL A 144 2.45 2.42 -12.78
C VAL A 144 1.16 2.42 -13.58
N LYS A 145 0.02 2.72 -12.95
CA LYS A 145 -1.24 2.83 -13.66
C LYS A 145 -1.18 3.87 -14.78
N LYS A 146 -0.61 5.04 -14.48
CA LYS A 146 -0.50 6.15 -15.45
C LYS A 146 0.45 5.85 -16.61
N GLU A 147 1.59 5.19 -16.33
CA GLU A 147 2.63 4.96 -17.34
C GLU A 147 2.35 3.73 -18.21
N TYR A 148 1.77 2.68 -17.64
CA TYR A 148 1.64 1.38 -18.27
C TYR A 148 0.20 0.91 -18.49
N ASP A 149 -0.80 1.70 -18.06
CA ASP A 149 -2.24 1.35 -18.11
C ASP A 149 -2.56 0.02 -17.40
N ILE A 150 -1.80 -0.29 -16.34
CA ILE A 150 -1.99 -1.49 -15.53
C ILE A 150 -3.00 -1.19 -14.41
N LYS A 151 -4.04 -2.02 -14.27
CA LYS A 151 -4.97 -1.90 -13.14
C LYS A 151 -4.24 -2.15 -11.83
N THR A 152 -4.42 -1.25 -10.87
CA THR A 152 -3.80 -1.30 -9.55
C THR A 152 -4.86 -1.25 -8.47
N PHE A 153 -4.76 -2.11 -7.46
CA PHE A 153 -5.74 -2.23 -6.39
C PHE A 153 -5.10 -2.14 -5.01
N ILE A 154 -5.90 -1.67 -4.05
CA ILE A 154 -5.64 -1.87 -2.62
C ILE A 154 -6.71 -2.81 -2.09
N ALA A 155 -6.32 -3.94 -1.53
CA ALA A 155 -7.24 -4.89 -0.91
C ALA A 155 -7.13 -4.84 0.61
N PHE A 156 -8.30 -4.79 1.28
CA PHE A 156 -8.41 -4.69 2.73
C PHE A 156 -9.13 -5.91 3.29
N THR A 157 -8.57 -6.56 4.30
CA THR A 157 -9.30 -7.57 5.06
C THR A 157 -9.44 -7.18 6.52
N PHE A 158 -10.66 -7.29 7.04
CA PHE A 158 -11.02 -7.06 8.43
C PHE A 158 -11.30 -8.40 9.09
N PHE A 159 -10.31 -8.93 9.82
CA PHE A 159 -10.43 -10.26 10.42
C PHE A 159 -11.57 -10.40 11.42
N LYS A 160 -12.00 -9.31 12.04
CA LYS A 160 -13.09 -9.32 13.03
C LYS A 160 -14.44 -9.62 12.41
N THR A 161 -14.70 -9.08 11.23
CA THR A 161 -15.98 -9.23 10.49
C THR A 161 -15.86 -10.25 9.36
N THR A 162 -14.63 -10.67 9.04
CA THR A 162 -14.33 -11.53 7.89
C THR A 162 -14.70 -10.91 6.54
N ASN A 163 -14.78 -9.58 6.45
CA ASN A 163 -15.03 -8.87 5.21
C ASN A 163 -13.73 -8.51 4.51
N THR A 164 -13.72 -8.66 3.19
CA THR A 164 -12.59 -8.27 2.34
C THR A 164 -13.10 -7.40 1.20
N TYR A 165 -12.38 -6.33 0.93
CA TYR A 165 -12.71 -5.33 -0.09
C TYR A 165 -11.51 -5.13 -1.01
N ALA A 166 -11.77 -4.79 -2.27
CA ALA A 166 -10.77 -4.26 -3.19
C ALA A 166 -11.25 -2.92 -3.76
N ILE A 167 -10.34 -1.98 -3.91
CA ILE A 167 -10.61 -0.68 -4.53
C ILE A 167 -9.49 -0.35 -5.51
N GLU A 168 -9.82 0.14 -6.71
CA GLU A 168 -8.81 0.68 -7.61
C GLU A 168 -8.12 1.89 -6.99
N VAL A 169 -6.81 2.03 -7.18
CA VAL A 169 -6.01 3.03 -6.46
C VAL A 169 -6.42 4.46 -6.81
N ASP A 170 -6.82 4.74 -8.05
CA ASP A 170 -7.33 6.06 -8.44
C ASP A 170 -8.71 6.35 -7.83
N SER A 171 -9.63 5.37 -7.84
CA SER A 171 -10.91 5.50 -7.13
C SER A 171 -10.71 5.75 -5.64
N PHE A 172 -9.75 5.07 -5.02
CA PHE A 172 -9.37 5.33 -3.63
C PHE A 172 -8.91 6.78 -3.43
N VAL A 173 -8.03 7.28 -4.29
CA VAL A 173 -7.48 8.62 -4.20
C VAL A 173 -8.53 9.69 -4.45
N GLU A 174 -9.34 9.54 -5.50
CA GLU A 174 -10.29 10.57 -5.94
C GLU A 174 -11.54 10.63 -5.06
N ASN A 175 -12.05 9.48 -4.64
CA ASN A 175 -13.33 9.43 -3.94
C ASN A 175 -13.21 9.29 -2.41
N PHE A 176 -12.02 8.97 -1.93
CA PHE A 176 -11.77 8.82 -0.52
C PHE A 176 -10.64 9.73 -0.03
N TRP A 177 -9.41 9.51 -0.51
CA TRP A 177 -8.22 10.11 0.08
C TRP A 177 -8.14 11.64 -0.08
N LYS A 178 -8.48 12.19 -1.28
CA LYS A 178 -8.48 13.64 -1.53
C LYS A 178 -9.68 14.38 -0.91
N ILE A 179 -10.78 13.69 -0.68
CA ILE A 179 -12.06 14.33 -0.26
C ILE A 179 -12.22 14.32 1.25
N THR A 180 -11.57 13.40 1.97
CA THR A 180 -11.79 13.22 3.39
C THR A 180 -10.54 13.58 4.20
N ASP A 181 -10.72 14.35 5.29
CA ASP A 181 -9.68 14.57 6.30
C ASP A 181 -9.49 13.36 7.22
N LYS A 182 -10.07 12.22 6.88
CA LYS A 182 -10.01 11.02 7.69
C LYS A 182 -8.59 10.46 7.74
N LYS A 183 -8.18 10.10 8.93
CA LYS A 183 -6.89 9.42 9.19
C LYS A 183 -7.00 7.90 9.16
N SER A 184 -8.20 7.37 8.91
CA SER A 184 -8.47 5.93 8.85
C SER A 184 -9.71 5.63 8.00
N ILE A 185 -9.70 4.45 7.39
CA ILE A 185 -10.81 3.88 6.62
C ILE A 185 -11.41 2.76 7.44
N ASN A 186 -12.72 2.71 7.55
CA ASN A 186 -13.46 1.60 8.16
C ASN A 186 -14.37 0.91 7.12
N GLU A 187 -14.99 -0.20 7.51
CA GLU A 187 -15.86 -0.96 6.62
C GLU A 187 -17.04 -0.14 6.10
N LYS A 188 -17.66 0.72 6.92
CA LYS A 188 -18.77 1.59 6.47
C LYS A 188 -18.35 2.57 5.37
N ASP A 189 -17.10 3.00 5.37
CA ASP A 189 -16.57 3.86 4.31
C ASP A 189 -16.42 3.07 3.01
N LEU A 190 -15.96 1.82 3.11
CA LEU A 190 -15.82 0.91 1.96
C LEU A 190 -17.19 0.44 1.44
N ASP A 191 -18.16 0.15 2.31
CA ASP A 191 -19.53 -0.21 1.91
C ASP A 191 -20.15 0.88 1.04
N LYS A 192 -19.99 2.16 1.40
CA LYS A 192 -20.46 3.29 0.58
C LYS A 192 -19.80 3.33 -0.80
N LEU A 193 -18.52 3.00 -0.88
CA LEU A 193 -17.82 2.94 -2.16
C LEU A 193 -18.30 1.74 -3.00
N VAL A 194 -18.65 0.62 -2.37
CA VAL A 194 -19.25 -0.53 -3.05
C VAL A 194 -20.63 -0.18 -3.60
N GLU A 195 -21.49 0.48 -2.82
CA GLU A 195 -22.80 0.97 -3.29
C GLU A 195 -22.67 1.88 -4.51
N ASN A 196 -21.62 2.70 -4.55
CA ASN A 196 -21.30 3.59 -5.68
C ASN A 196 -20.53 2.91 -6.83
N LYS A 197 -20.29 1.59 -6.77
CA LYS A 197 -19.50 0.81 -7.75
C LYS A 197 -18.04 1.30 -7.90
N GLN A 198 -17.47 1.85 -6.83
CA GLN A 198 -16.10 2.36 -6.76
C GLN A 198 -15.17 1.43 -5.99
N ALA A 199 -15.73 0.43 -5.33
CA ALA A 199 -15.02 -0.66 -4.67
C ALA A 199 -15.78 -1.96 -4.86
N TYR A 200 -15.13 -3.07 -4.55
CA TYR A 200 -15.65 -4.42 -4.67
C TYR A 200 -15.61 -5.12 -3.32
N ILE A 201 -16.67 -5.86 -2.98
CA ILE A 201 -16.60 -6.87 -1.93
C ILE A 201 -15.99 -8.13 -2.55
N ILE A 202 -14.98 -8.70 -1.88
CA ILE A 202 -14.37 -9.96 -2.28
C ILE A 202 -14.99 -11.05 -1.41
N PRO A 203 -15.83 -11.94 -1.98
CA PRO A 203 -16.37 -13.08 -1.25
C PRO A 203 -15.23 -13.95 -0.74
N GLN A 204 -15.36 -14.45 0.49
CA GLN A 204 -14.39 -15.36 1.08
C GLN A 204 -15.05 -16.55 1.77
N GLU A 205 -14.39 -17.70 1.72
CA GLU A 205 -14.78 -18.94 2.39
C GLU A 205 -13.64 -19.42 3.27
N TYR A 206 -13.93 -19.74 4.53
CA TYR A 206 -12.96 -20.34 5.42
C TYR A 206 -13.00 -21.87 5.35
N ILE A 207 -11.96 -22.49 4.86
CA ILE A 207 -11.83 -23.92 4.70
C ILE A 207 -11.23 -24.55 5.97
N ARG A 208 -12.08 -25.05 6.86
CA ARG A 208 -11.67 -25.63 8.16
C ARG A 208 -10.59 -26.70 8.04
N ARG A 209 -10.67 -27.59 7.03
CA ARG A 209 -9.73 -28.71 6.83
C ARG A 209 -8.29 -28.24 6.65
N THR A 210 -8.07 -27.13 5.96
CA THR A 210 -6.74 -26.56 5.68
C THR A 210 -6.42 -25.38 6.57
N MET A 211 -7.40 -24.89 7.32
CA MET A 211 -7.32 -23.66 8.10
C MET A 211 -6.93 -22.44 7.24
N LYS A 212 -7.34 -22.41 5.97
CA LYS A 212 -7.07 -21.36 4.99
C LYS A 212 -8.35 -20.63 4.60
N SER A 213 -8.20 -19.37 4.20
CA SER A 213 -9.27 -18.63 3.55
C SER A 213 -9.11 -18.71 2.05
N LYS A 214 -10.22 -18.90 1.34
CA LYS A 214 -10.30 -18.80 -0.12
C LYS A 214 -11.09 -17.56 -0.49
N TYR A 215 -10.55 -16.78 -1.40
CA TYR A 215 -11.11 -15.52 -1.88
C TYR A 215 -11.59 -15.69 -3.31
N ASP A 216 -12.73 -15.10 -3.68
CA ASP A 216 -13.16 -15.03 -5.08
C ASP A 216 -12.53 -13.77 -5.70
N VAL A 217 -11.40 -13.94 -6.37
CA VAL A 217 -10.53 -12.83 -6.84
C VAL A 217 -10.32 -12.79 -8.35
N ASP A 218 -10.79 -13.79 -9.09
CA ASP A 218 -10.48 -13.91 -10.52
C ASP A 218 -11.06 -12.73 -11.33
N PHE A 219 -12.21 -12.18 -10.90
CA PHE A 219 -12.86 -11.04 -11.55
C PHE A 219 -12.00 -9.76 -11.56
N LEU A 220 -11.05 -9.62 -10.63
CA LEU A 220 -10.14 -8.46 -10.60
C LEU A 220 -9.26 -8.39 -11.86
N THR A 221 -9.07 -9.52 -12.53
CA THR A 221 -8.23 -9.66 -13.74
C THR A 221 -9.05 -9.68 -15.05
N GLU A 222 -10.36 -9.48 -14.96
CA GLU A 222 -11.28 -9.40 -16.11
C GLU A 222 -11.51 -7.95 -16.58
#